data_439e72500f0475a267c93aabf97b73a5
#
_entry.id   439e72500f0475a267c93aabf97b73a5
#
_cell.length_a   1.000
_cell.length_b   1.000
_cell.length_c   1.000
_cell.angle_alpha   90.00
_cell.angle_beta   90.00
_cell.angle_gamma   90.00
#
_symmetry.space_group_name_H-M   'P 1'
#
loop_
_entity.id
_entity.type
_entity.pdbx_description
1 polymer ?
#
loop_
_entity_poly.entity_id
_entity_poly.type
_entity_poly.pdbx_seq_one_letter_code
_entity_poly.pdbx_strand_id
1 'polypeptide(L)'
;MTAGYSGGFAFACRIKGRPDPLACWFKLQDKGVFGHFSYLLHAFEHTIRSGYAVYPVERTLLTTGILDRCMQGIAHNQRKLVTDELNFSYTGSDWPFANHPRSELILPHD
;
A
#
# COMPACT_ATOMS: atom_id res chain seq x y z
N MET A 1 3.34 27.21 14.84
CA MET A 1 3.24 25.74 14.71
C MET A 1 3.92 25.35 13.41
N THR A 2 5.11 24.82 13.48
CA THR A 2 5.77 24.20 12.34
C THR A 2 5.05 22.88 12.10
N ALA A 3 4.26 22.80 11.06
CA ALA A 3 3.75 21.54 10.56
C ALA A 3 4.98 20.70 10.13
N GLY A 4 5.37 19.74 10.98
CA GLY A 4 6.42 18.82 10.66
C GLY A 4 5.94 17.94 9.50
N TYR A 5 6.42 18.20 8.30
CA TYR A 5 6.31 17.25 7.20
C TYR A 5 7.14 16.02 7.59
N SER A 6 6.48 14.97 8.03
CA SER A 6 7.14 13.67 8.07
C SER A 6 7.30 13.23 6.60
N GLY A 7 8.54 13.13 6.14
CA GLY A 7 8.85 12.74 4.77
C GLY A 7 8.61 11.25 4.49
N GLY A 8 7.48 10.69 4.92
CA GLY A 8 7.19 9.27 4.74
C GLY A 8 5.71 8.93 4.97
N PHE A 9 5.35 7.71 4.58
CA PHE A 9 4.03 7.15 4.78
C PHE A 9 4.05 6.17 5.94
N ALA A 10 3.13 6.33 6.88
CA ALA A 10 2.97 5.44 8.02
C ALA A 10 1.49 5.15 8.26
N PHE A 11 1.24 4.00 8.87
CA PHE A 11 -0.08 3.59 9.31
C PHE A 11 0.02 3.07 10.74
N ALA A 12 -0.95 3.41 11.57
CA ALA A 12 -1.11 2.84 12.90
C ALA A 12 -2.57 2.60 13.22
N CYS A 13 -2.88 1.47 13.84
CA CYS A 13 -4.23 1.16 14.30
C CYS A 13 -4.19 0.41 15.64
N ARG A 14 -5.29 0.53 16.39
CA ARG A 14 -5.54 -0.31 17.57
C ARG A 14 -6.46 -1.45 17.20
N ILE A 15 -6.03 -2.65 17.52
CA ILE A 15 -6.82 -3.87 17.32
C ILE A 15 -7.44 -4.26 18.66
N LYS A 16 -8.74 -4.53 18.65
CA LYS A 16 -9.44 -4.99 19.85
C LYS A 16 -8.81 -6.29 20.37
N GLY A 17 -8.47 -6.32 21.65
CA GLY A 17 -7.83 -7.46 22.30
C GLY A 17 -6.30 -7.50 22.19
N ARG A 18 -5.66 -6.49 21.57
CA ARG A 18 -4.20 -6.34 21.62
C ARG A 18 -3.81 -5.13 22.50
N PRO A 19 -2.84 -5.29 23.42
CA PRO A 19 -2.38 -4.20 24.28
C PRO A 19 -1.67 -3.12 23.46
N ASP A 20 -0.85 -3.53 22.48
CA ASP A 20 -0.04 -2.62 21.68
C ASP A 20 -0.70 -2.30 20.34
N PRO A 21 -0.57 -1.06 19.83
CA PRO A 21 -1.03 -0.71 18.50
C PRO A 21 -0.20 -1.43 17.44
N LEU A 22 -0.85 -1.83 16.35
CA LEU A 22 -0.15 -2.22 15.14
C LEU A 22 0.31 -0.96 14.42
N ALA A 23 1.59 -0.84 14.13
CA ALA A 23 2.15 0.26 13.37
C ALA A 23 3.05 -0.25 12.25
N CYS A 24 3.01 0.43 11.12
CA CYS A 24 3.85 0.15 9.96
C CYS A 24 4.34 1.46 9.35
N TRP A 25 5.62 1.53 9.07
CA TRP A 25 6.22 2.60 8.29
C TRP A 25 6.54 2.08 6.89
N PHE A 26 5.95 2.72 5.89
CA PHE A 26 6.19 2.38 4.49
C PHE A 26 7.43 3.12 4.00
N LYS A 27 8.57 2.43 4.05
CA LYS A 27 9.83 2.99 3.59
C LYS A 27 9.94 2.82 2.08
N LEU A 28 9.95 3.93 1.36
CA LEU A 28 10.21 3.93 -0.08
C LEU A 28 11.72 3.76 -0.35
N GLN A 29 12.05 3.24 -1.54
CA GLN A 29 13.44 3.13 -1.97
C GLN A 29 14.03 4.52 -2.18
N ASP A 30 15.09 4.83 -1.42
CA ASP A 30 15.73 6.14 -1.41
C ASP A 30 16.70 6.35 -2.57
N LYS A 31 17.15 5.27 -3.21
CA LYS A 31 18.17 5.32 -4.25
C LYS A 31 17.57 5.48 -5.65
N GLY A 32 17.89 6.60 -6.27
CA GLY A 32 17.49 6.93 -7.63
C GLY A 32 16.12 7.60 -7.72
N VAL A 33 15.94 8.35 -8.79
CA VAL A 33 14.71 9.08 -9.05
C VAL A 33 13.55 8.11 -9.25
N PHE A 34 12.56 8.16 -8.36
CA PHE A 34 11.33 7.36 -8.43
C PHE A 34 11.52 5.83 -8.51
N GLY A 35 12.56 5.29 -7.84
CA GLY A 35 12.84 3.84 -7.84
C GLY A 35 11.65 2.96 -7.44
N HIS A 36 10.77 3.43 -6.58
CA HIS A 36 9.55 2.72 -6.19
C HIS A 36 8.58 2.48 -7.36
N PHE A 37 8.56 3.33 -8.38
CA PHE A 37 7.74 3.11 -9.58
C PHE A 37 8.26 1.94 -10.42
N SER A 38 9.55 1.66 -10.40
CA SER A 38 10.10 0.50 -11.11
C SER A 38 9.51 -0.81 -10.58
N TYR A 39 9.31 -0.91 -9.27
CA TYR A 39 8.66 -2.09 -8.68
C TYR A 39 7.19 -2.22 -9.08
N LEU A 40 6.49 -1.09 -9.15
CA LEU A 40 5.10 -1.06 -9.61
C LEU A 40 5.01 -1.49 -11.08
N LEU A 41 5.85 -0.95 -11.94
CA LEU A 41 5.90 -1.29 -13.36
C LEU A 41 6.26 -2.75 -13.58
N HIS A 42 7.18 -3.30 -12.80
CA HIS A 42 7.54 -4.71 -12.87
C HIS A 42 6.37 -5.63 -12.51
N ALA A 43 5.61 -5.31 -11.45
CA ALA A 43 4.39 -6.04 -11.12
C ALA A 43 3.34 -5.95 -12.23
N PHE A 44 3.19 -4.79 -12.84
CA PHE A 44 2.28 -4.57 -13.95
C PHE A 44 2.67 -5.37 -15.20
N GLU A 45 3.95 -5.31 -15.59
CA GLU A 45 4.49 -6.08 -16.71
C GLU A 45 4.30 -7.59 -16.51
N HIS A 46 4.62 -8.09 -15.31
CA HIS A 46 4.42 -9.49 -14.99
C HIS A 46 2.94 -9.90 -15.12
N THR A 47 2.02 -9.08 -14.62
CA THR A 47 0.58 -9.33 -14.73
C THR A 47 0.16 -9.45 -16.21
N ILE A 48 0.64 -8.56 -17.08
CA ILE A 48 0.31 -8.58 -18.51
C ILE A 48 0.90 -9.84 -19.18
N ARG A 49 2.17 -10.14 -18.93
CA ARG A 49 2.86 -11.27 -19.58
C ARG A 49 2.35 -12.64 -19.12
N SER A 50 2.04 -12.77 -17.84
CA SER A 50 1.57 -14.05 -17.27
C SER A 50 0.07 -14.28 -17.44
N GLY A 51 -0.71 -13.22 -17.64
CA GLY A 51 -2.17 -13.26 -17.60
C GLY A 51 -2.75 -13.39 -16.19
N TYR A 52 -1.93 -13.34 -15.14
CA TYR A 52 -2.34 -13.44 -13.75
C TYR A 52 -1.98 -12.19 -12.97
N ALA A 53 -2.93 -11.66 -12.20
CA ALA A 53 -2.68 -10.51 -11.34
C ALA A 53 -1.72 -10.89 -10.20
N VAL A 54 -0.64 -10.12 -10.03
CA VAL A 54 0.31 -10.31 -8.91
C VAL A 54 -0.29 -9.89 -7.57
N TYR A 55 -1.34 -9.07 -7.59
CA TYR A 55 -2.09 -8.67 -6.42
C TYR A 55 -3.57 -8.96 -6.63
N PRO A 56 -4.29 -9.44 -5.62
CA PRO A 56 -5.74 -9.57 -5.70
C PRO A 56 -6.40 -8.20 -5.86
N VAL A 57 -7.45 -8.11 -6.64
CA VAL A 57 -8.18 -6.85 -6.88
C VAL A 57 -8.76 -6.27 -5.58
N GLU A 58 -9.09 -7.13 -4.63
CA GLU A 58 -9.59 -6.78 -3.30
C GLU A 58 -8.60 -5.89 -2.55
N ARG A 59 -7.29 -6.09 -2.74
CA ARG A 59 -6.27 -5.21 -2.17
C ARG A 59 -6.46 -3.77 -2.62
N THR A 60 -6.63 -3.56 -3.91
CA THR A 60 -6.83 -2.23 -4.49
C THR A 60 -8.16 -1.63 -4.09
N LEU A 61 -9.22 -2.44 -4.12
CA LEU A 61 -10.55 -2.02 -3.70
C LEU A 61 -10.56 -1.57 -2.23
N LEU A 62 -9.92 -2.32 -1.34
CA LEU A 62 -9.85 -1.98 0.08
C LEU A 62 -9.05 -0.69 0.31
N THR A 63 -7.85 -0.57 -0.26
CA THR A 63 -7.00 0.61 -0.05
C THR A 63 -7.61 1.88 -0.64
N THR A 64 -8.21 1.80 -1.82
CA THR A 64 -8.91 2.92 -2.46
C THR A 64 -10.18 3.29 -1.70
N GLY A 65 -10.95 2.30 -1.27
CA GLY A 65 -12.17 2.53 -0.49
C GLY A 65 -11.87 3.18 0.86
N ILE A 66 -10.83 2.76 1.57
CA ILE A 66 -10.39 3.41 2.83
C ILE A 66 -10.04 4.88 2.56
N LEU A 67 -9.26 5.15 1.51
CA LEU A 67 -8.88 6.52 1.15
C LEU A 67 -10.11 7.39 0.85
N ASP A 68 -11.05 6.88 0.05
CA ASP A 68 -12.30 7.57 -0.27
C ASP A 68 -13.09 7.90 1.00
N ARG A 69 -13.27 6.95 1.90
CA ARG A 69 -13.98 7.18 3.17
C ARG A 69 -13.25 8.14 4.10
N CYS A 70 -11.93 8.12 4.12
CA CYS A 70 -11.14 9.11 4.86
C CYS A 70 -11.36 10.52 4.30
N MET A 71 -11.34 10.69 2.98
CA MET A 71 -11.58 11.99 2.34
C MET A 71 -13.00 12.49 2.60
N GLN A 72 -14.00 11.63 2.51
CA GLN A 72 -15.38 11.97 2.87
C GLN A 72 -15.52 12.35 4.36
N GLY A 73 -14.86 11.62 5.25
CA GLY A 73 -14.85 11.93 6.68
C GLY A 73 -14.29 13.32 6.96
N ILE A 74 -13.19 13.69 6.29
CA ILE A 74 -12.60 15.03 6.39
C ILE A 74 -13.57 16.10 5.87
N ALA A 75 -14.18 15.88 4.72
CA ALA A 75 -15.15 16.80 4.10
C ALA A 75 -16.40 17.01 4.98
N HIS A 76 -16.76 16.05 5.81
CA HIS A 76 -17.90 16.08 6.70
C HIS A 76 -17.50 16.30 8.18
N ASN A 77 -16.50 17.12 8.45
CA ASN A 77 -16.04 17.49 9.80
C ASN A 77 -15.60 16.28 10.65
N GLN A 78 -14.84 15.37 10.06
CA GLN A 78 -14.32 14.16 10.71
C GLN A 78 -15.40 13.23 11.27
N ARG A 79 -16.55 13.20 10.61
CA ARG A 79 -17.66 12.34 10.99
C ARG A 79 -17.28 10.86 10.82
N LYS A 80 -17.68 10.04 11.79
CA LYS A 80 -17.57 8.59 11.64
C LYS A 80 -18.52 8.11 10.56
N LEU A 81 -17.98 7.42 9.56
CA LEU A 81 -18.72 6.83 8.46
C LEU A 81 -18.85 5.32 8.63
N VAL A 82 -19.98 4.78 8.21
CA VAL A 82 -20.18 3.33 8.09
C VAL A 82 -19.48 2.88 6.81
N THR A 83 -18.84 1.71 6.84
CA THR A 83 -18.03 1.18 5.74
C THR A 83 -18.29 -0.32 5.53
N ASP A 84 -19.57 -0.71 5.57
CA ASP A 84 -19.99 -2.12 5.41
C ASP A 84 -19.52 -2.71 4.08
N GLU A 85 -19.43 -1.90 3.04
CA GLU A 85 -18.94 -2.27 1.72
C GLU A 85 -17.45 -2.63 1.70
N LEU A 86 -16.69 -2.24 2.74
CA LEU A 86 -15.28 -2.59 2.90
C LEU A 86 -15.06 -3.77 3.84
N ASN A 87 -16.14 -4.43 4.27
CA ASN A 87 -16.08 -5.57 5.18
C ASN A 87 -15.77 -6.87 4.42
N PHE A 88 -14.60 -6.95 3.83
CA PHE A 88 -14.08 -8.15 3.19
C PHE A 88 -12.60 -8.34 3.54
N SER A 89 -12.10 -9.54 3.34
CA SER A 89 -10.69 -9.89 3.55
C SER A 89 -10.11 -10.52 2.30
N TYR A 90 -8.81 -10.43 2.16
CA TYR A 90 -8.07 -11.10 1.09
C TYR A 90 -6.76 -11.68 1.65
N THR A 91 -6.21 -12.65 0.94
CA THR A 91 -4.88 -13.18 1.23
C THR A 91 -3.83 -12.34 0.51
N GLY A 92 -2.82 -11.88 1.23
CA GLY A 92 -1.69 -11.18 0.64
C GLY A 92 -0.97 -12.08 -0.37
N SER A 93 -0.54 -11.51 -1.48
CA SER A 93 0.28 -12.24 -2.46
C SER A 93 1.73 -12.29 -1.99
N ASP A 94 2.39 -13.40 -2.29
CA ASP A 94 3.84 -13.55 -2.11
C ASP A 94 4.58 -12.97 -3.33
N TRP A 95 4.59 -11.65 -3.42
CA TRP A 95 5.30 -10.92 -4.47
C TRP A 95 6.64 -10.41 -3.93
N PRO A 96 7.76 -11.04 -4.31
CA PRO A 96 9.04 -10.84 -3.64
C PRO A 96 9.70 -9.47 -3.91
N PHE A 97 9.39 -8.85 -5.04
CA PHE A 97 10.16 -7.70 -5.53
C PHE A 97 10.02 -6.42 -4.71
N ALA A 98 8.93 -6.26 -3.97
CA ALA A 98 8.71 -5.07 -3.14
C ALA A 98 9.69 -4.95 -1.96
N ASN A 99 10.30 -6.06 -1.55
CA ASN A 99 11.16 -6.15 -0.37
C ASN A 99 12.64 -6.33 -0.69
N HIS A 100 13.01 -6.45 -1.97
CA HIS A 100 14.39 -6.67 -2.37
C HIS A 100 15.18 -5.37 -2.52
N PRO A 101 16.45 -5.32 -2.14
CA PRO A 101 17.34 -4.23 -2.47
C PRO A 101 17.43 -4.06 -4.00
N ARG A 102 17.53 -2.83 -4.44
CA ARG A 102 17.58 -2.47 -5.88
C ARG A 102 18.69 -3.17 -6.68
N SER A 103 19.77 -3.60 -6.01
CA SER A 103 20.88 -4.32 -6.62
C SER A 103 20.50 -5.70 -7.18
N GLU A 104 19.36 -6.24 -6.78
CA GLU A 104 18.88 -7.56 -7.21
C GLU A 104 17.80 -7.47 -8.31
N LEU A 105 17.37 -6.26 -8.66
CA LEU A 105 16.56 -6.02 -9.85
C LEU A 105 17.46 -6.10 -11.10
N ILE A 106 18.06 -7.24 -11.34
CA ILE A 106 18.61 -7.59 -12.64
C ILE A 106 17.39 -7.87 -13.51
N LEU A 107 17.03 -6.89 -14.33
CA LEU A 107 16.08 -7.15 -15.41
C LEU A 107 16.66 -8.32 -16.22
N PRO A 108 15.90 -9.39 -16.46
CA PRO A 108 16.36 -10.39 -17.39
C PRO A 108 16.67 -9.69 -18.72
N HIS A 109 17.91 -9.68 -19.09
CA HIS A 109 18.30 -9.35 -20.46
C HIS A 109 17.76 -10.48 -21.34
N ASP A 110 16.96 -10.11 -22.33
CA ASP A 110 16.48 -10.99 -23.38
C ASP A 110 17.61 -11.80 -24.02
#